data_4f77d4ae99a2395f1e08bb19916112af
#
_entry.id   4f77d4ae99a2395f1e08bb19916112af
#
_cell.length_a   1.000
_cell.length_b   1.000
_cell.length_c   1.000
_cell.angle_alpha   90.00
_cell.angle_beta   90.00
_cell.angle_gamma   90.00
#
_symmetry.space_group_name_H-M   'P 1'
#
loop_
_entity.id
_entity.type
_entity.pdbx_description
1 polymer ?
#
loop_
_entity_poly.entity_id
_entity_poly.type
_entity_poly.pdbx_seq_one_letter_code
_entity_poly.pdbx_strand_id
1 'polypeptide(L)'
;MLNTLESLFKLARDRKSNPIDGSYTNKLLSDKSLSKEKVLEEINELIEAVDKNSNKIHEAADVFYHLIMFLEANDVKIEEVMQELNKRKK
;
A
#
# COMPACT_ATOMS: atom_id res chain seq x y z
N MET A 1 -11.62 10.91 8.07
CA MET A 1 -11.69 9.79 7.13
C MET A 1 -10.36 9.44 6.49
N LEU A 2 -9.63 10.43 5.97
CA LEU A 2 -8.30 10.14 5.40
C LEU A 2 -7.26 9.73 6.44
N ASN A 3 -7.55 9.90 7.72
CA ASN A 3 -6.70 9.40 8.79
C ASN A 3 -6.59 7.86 8.81
N THR A 4 -7.46 7.15 8.11
CA THR A 4 -7.33 5.70 7.91
C THR A 4 -6.03 5.36 7.17
N LEU A 5 -5.66 6.19 6.17
CA LEU A 5 -4.38 6.01 5.47
C LEU A 5 -3.21 6.26 6.41
N GLU A 6 -3.27 7.30 7.25
CA GLU A 6 -2.23 7.56 8.25
C GLU A 6 -2.06 6.37 9.19
N SER A 7 -3.18 5.81 9.64
CA SER A 7 -3.15 4.62 10.53
C SER A 7 -2.50 3.44 9.84
N LEU A 8 -2.74 3.27 8.54
CA LEU A 8 -2.20 2.14 7.79
C LEU A 8 -0.68 2.22 7.66
N PHE A 9 -0.10 3.37 7.30
CA PHE A 9 1.35 3.41 7.21
C PHE A 9 2.05 3.50 8.57
N LYS A 10 1.36 3.97 9.61
CA LYS A 10 1.87 3.84 10.98
C LYS A 10 1.92 2.37 11.40
N LEU A 11 0.90 1.60 11.03
CA LEU A 11 0.88 0.16 11.26
C LEU A 11 2.04 -0.52 10.54
N ALA A 12 2.28 -0.15 9.29
CA ALA A 12 3.39 -0.72 8.52
C ALA A 12 4.74 -0.46 9.20
N ARG A 13 4.96 0.77 9.68
CA ARG A 13 6.19 1.12 10.41
C ARG A 13 6.34 0.35 11.70
N ASP A 14 5.25 0.22 12.44
CA ASP A 14 5.25 -0.55 13.68
C ASP A 14 5.62 -2.01 13.42
N ARG A 15 5.04 -2.61 12.39
CA ARG A 15 5.31 -4.00 12.03
C ARG A 15 6.74 -4.22 11.54
N LYS A 16 7.38 -3.20 10.94
CA LYS A 16 8.81 -3.29 10.60
C LYS A 16 9.67 -3.32 11.85
N SER A 17 9.32 -2.54 12.87
CA SER A 17 10.06 -2.48 14.14
C SER A 17 9.70 -3.63 15.07
N ASN A 18 8.46 -4.07 15.05
CA ASN A 18 7.93 -5.12 15.92
C ASN A 18 7.22 -6.18 15.09
N PRO A 19 7.98 -7.04 14.38
CA PRO A 19 7.39 -8.05 13.50
C PRO A 19 6.52 -9.05 14.22
N ILE A 20 5.46 -9.50 13.53
CA ILE A 20 4.58 -10.55 14.03
C ILE A 20 4.72 -11.75 13.11
N ASP A 21 5.14 -12.89 13.66
CA ASP A 21 5.30 -14.13 12.90
C ASP A 21 3.96 -14.55 12.29
N GLY A 22 4.02 -14.98 11.03
CA GLY A 22 2.84 -15.43 10.30
C GLY A 22 1.97 -14.31 9.76
N SER A 23 2.33 -13.05 10.01
CA SER A 23 1.58 -11.90 9.50
C SER A 23 1.83 -11.69 8.01
N TYR A 24 0.75 -11.58 7.22
CA TYR A 24 0.84 -11.26 5.81
C TYR A 24 1.50 -9.89 5.59
N THR A 25 1.14 -8.91 6.43
CA THR A 25 1.74 -7.57 6.39
C THR A 25 3.26 -7.65 6.57
N ASN A 26 3.74 -8.42 7.53
CA ASN A 26 5.17 -8.61 7.74
C ASN A 26 5.85 -9.32 6.57
N LYS A 27 5.15 -10.25 5.95
CA LYS A 27 5.68 -10.94 4.75
C LYS A 27 5.90 -9.94 3.62
N LEU A 28 4.95 -9.03 3.38
CA LEU A 28 5.09 -7.99 2.38
C LEU A 28 6.22 -7.02 2.71
N LEU A 29 6.37 -6.67 3.99
CA LEU A 29 7.40 -5.72 4.43
C LEU A 29 8.81 -6.30 4.34
N SER A 30 8.97 -7.61 4.46
CA SER A 30 10.27 -8.26 4.47
C SER A 30 10.67 -8.88 3.12
N ASP A 31 9.73 -9.07 2.22
CA ASP A 31 9.99 -9.68 0.90
C ASP A 31 9.61 -8.69 -0.20
N LYS A 32 10.62 -7.94 -0.66
CA LYS A 32 10.42 -6.88 -1.66
C LYS A 32 9.93 -7.41 -3.00
N SER A 33 10.38 -8.60 -3.41
CA SER A 33 9.93 -9.23 -4.65
C SER A 33 8.46 -9.58 -4.59
N LEU A 34 8.02 -10.18 -3.49
CA LEU A 34 6.61 -10.51 -3.28
C LEU A 34 5.75 -9.25 -3.27
N SER A 35 6.21 -8.22 -2.55
CA SER A 35 5.49 -6.96 -2.45
C SER A 35 5.31 -6.30 -3.81
N LYS A 36 6.36 -6.33 -4.65
CA LYS A 36 6.31 -5.82 -6.02
C LYS A 36 5.30 -6.59 -6.87
N GLU A 37 5.33 -7.92 -6.82
CA GLU A 37 4.39 -8.74 -7.57
C GLU A 37 2.96 -8.48 -7.16
N LYS A 38 2.72 -8.34 -5.86
CA LYS A 38 1.38 -8.12 -5.33
C LYS A 38 0.82 -6.75 -5.72
N VAL A 39 1.63 -5.69 -5.66
CA VAL A 39 1.14 -4.36 -6.03
C VAL A 39 0.75 -4.33 -7.50
N LEU A 40 1.53 -4.98 -8.37
CA LEU A 40 1.19 -5.07 -9.80
C LEU A 40 -0.10 -5.86 -10.03
N GLU A 41 -0.23 -7.00 -9.36
CA GLU A 41 -1.43 -7.83 -9.43
C GLU A 41 -2.68 -7.07 -9.01
N GLU A 42 -2.60 -6.34 -7.88
CA GLU A 42 -3.75 -5.60 -7.37
C GLU A 42 -4.13 -4.42 -8.26
N ILE A 43 -3.15 -3.75 -8.88
CA ILE A 43 -3.44 -2.69 -9.85
C ILE A 43 -4.20 -3.25 -11.05
N ASN A 44 -3.77 -4.39 -11.57
CA ASN A 44 -4.46 -5.05 -12.68
C ASN A 44 -5.88 -5.46 -12.30
N GLU A 45 -6.07 -5.98 -11.11
CA GLU A 45 -7.39 -6.35 -10.60
C GLU A 45 -8.31 -5.14 -10.46
N LEU A 46 -7.78 -4.00 -10.02
CA LEU A 46 -8.56 -2.76 -9.94
C LEU A 46 -9.00 -2.30 -11.33
N ILE A 47 -8.09 -2.31 -12.30
CA ILE A 47 -8.41 -1.92 -13.68
C ILE A 47 -9.52 -2.81 -14.22
N GLU A 48 -9.41 -4.11 -14.03
CA GLU A 48 -10.43 -5.07 -14.46
C GLU A 48 -11.77 -4.82 -13.76
N ALA A 49 -11.74 -4.53 -12.46
CA ALA A 49 -12.94 -4.24 -11.68
C ALA A 49 -13.67 -2.99 -12.20
N VAL A 50 -12.90 -1.95 -12.58
CA VAL A 50 -13.46 -0.72 -13.16
C VAL A 50 -14.10 -1.03 -14.52
N ASP A 51 -13.40 -1.79 -15.37
CA ASP A 51 -13.91 -2.17 -16.70
C ASP A 51 -15.20 -2.97 -16.59
N LYS A 52 -15.31 -3.84 -15.63
CA LYS A 52 -16.49 -4.69 -15.39
C LYS A 52 -17.54 -4.03 -14.51
N ASN A 53 -17.23 -2.85 -13.96
CA ASN A 53 -18.08 -2.13 -13.00
C ASN A 53 -18.51 -3.02 -11.82
N SER A 54 -17.53 -3.71 -11.22
CA SER A 54 -17.77 -4.66 -10.14
C SER A 54 -16.62 -4.64 -9.13
N ASN A 55 -16.93 -4.64 -7.84
CA ASN A 55 -15.95 -4.69 -6.75
C ASN A 55 -14.88 -3.60 -6.75
N LYS A 56 -15.17 -2.45 -7.32
CA LYS A 56 -14.20 -1.36 -7.50
C LYS A 56 -13.64 -0.85 -6.18
N ILE A 57 -14.49 -0.70 -5.17
CA ILE A 57 -14.06 -0.19 -3.86
C ILE A 57 -13.14 -1.20 -3.17
N HIS A 58 -13.52 -2.47 -3.20
CA HIS A 58 -12.71 -3.54 -2.63
C HIS A 58 -11.33 -3.59 -3.28
N GLU A 59 -11.28 -3.56 -4.60
CA GLU A 59 -10.02 -3.64 -5.34
C GLU A 59 -9.17 -2.38 -5.15
N ALA A 60 -9.80 -1.20 -5.05
CA ALA A 60 -9.08 0.03 -4.74
C ALA A 60 -8.45 -0.02 -3.36
N ALA A 61 -9.16 -0.56 -2.37
CA ALA A 61 -8.63 -0.73 -1.02
C ALA A 61 -7.41 -1.66 -1.03
N ASP A 62 -7.48 -2.77 -1.79
CA ASP A 62 -6.36 -3.70 -1.93
C ASP A 62 -5.14 -3.03 -2.56
N VAL A 63 -5.34 -2.17 -3.57
CA VAL A 63 -4.24 -1.42 -4.19
C VAL A 63 -3.58 -0.50 -3.16
N PHE A 64 -4.37 0.27 -2.42
CA PHE A 64 -3.82 1.19 -1.42
C PHE A 64 -3.03 0.46 -0.35
N TYR A 65 -3.58 -0.65 0.15
CA TYR A 65 -2.89 -1.46 1.15
C TYR A 65 -1.54 -1.97 0.63
N HIS A 66 -1.54 -2.62 -0.53
CA HIS A 66 -0.32 -3.20 -1.08
C HIS A 66 0.69 -2.13 -1.50
N LEU A 67 0.21 -0.99 -2.01
CA LEU A 67 1.09 0.11 -2.39
C LEU A 67 1.80 0.68 -1.16
N ILE A 68 1.10 0.88 -0.06
CA ILE A 68 1.70 1.39 1.17
C ILE A 68 2.74 0.39 1.71
N MET A 69 2.42 -0.90 1.70
CA MET A 69 3.37 -1.93 2.15
C MET A 69 4.60 -1.97 1.25
N PHE A 70 4.42 -1.83 -0.05
CA PHE A 70 5.52 -1.79 -1.02
C PHE A 70 6.44 -0.58 -0.77
N LEU A 71 5.86 0.59 -0.55
CA LEU A 71 6.63 1.81 -0.26
C LEU A 71 7.43 1.65 1.03
N GLU A 72 6.80 1.18 2.09
CA GLU A 72 7.48 0.97 3.38
C GLU A 72 8.55 -0.12 3.29
N ALA A 73 8.32 -1.19 2.54
CA ALA A 73 9.31 -2.24 2.33
C ALA A 73 10.58 -1.69 1.66
N ASN A 74 10.45 -0.65 0.86
CA ASN A 74 11.55 -0.03 0.12
C ASN A 74 12.02 1.29 0.72
N ASP A 75 11.63 1.57 1.94
CA ASP A 75 12.03 2.77 2.70
C ASP A 75 11.65 4.09 2.02
N VAL A 76 10.56 4.07 1.25
CA VAL A 76 9.98 5.29 0.68
C VAL A 76 8.96 5.83 1.67
N LYS A 77 9.25 6.97 2.25
CA LYS A 77 8.38 7.57 3.27
C LYS A 77 7.18 8.24 2.62
N ILE A 78 5.99 7.87 3.10
CA ILE A 78 4.75 8.45 2.57
C ILE A 78 4.71 9.97 2.75
N GLU A 79 5.33 10.49 3.82
CA GLU A 79 5.39 11.93 4.05
C GLU A 79 6.10 12.66 2.91
N GLU A 80 7.16 12.06 2.38
CA GLU A 80 7.89 12.65 1.24
C GLU A 80 7.06 12.60 -0.03
N VAL A 81 6.29 11.53 -0.22
CA VAL A 81 5.35 11.43 -1.34
C VAL A 81 4.28 12.52 -1.23
N MET A 82 3.75 12.73 -0.04
CA MET A 82 2.75 13.77 0.19
C MET A 82 3.32 15.17 -0.06
N GLN A 83 4.55 15.42 0.37
CA GLN A 83 5.23 16.68 0.11
C GLN A 83 5.39 16.93 -1.38
N GLU A 84 5.76 15.90 -2.13
CA GLU A 84 5.90 16.00 -3.59
C GLU A 84 4.56 16.32 -4.26
N LEU A 85 3.49 15.64 -3.84
CA LEU A 85 2.15 15.92 -4.36
C LEU A 85 1.71 17.34 -4.04
N ASN A 86 2.03 17.80 -2.83
CA ASN A 86 1.70 19.17 -2.42
C ASN A 86 2.41 20.22 -3.28
N LYS A 87 3.66 19.96 -3.64
CA LYS A 87 4.43 20.83 -4.55
C LYS A 87 3.78 20.92 -5.93
N ARG A 88 3.15 19.84 -6.38
CA ARG A 88 2.52 19.78 -7.71
C ARG A 88 1.15 20.42 -7.77
N LYS A 89 0.59 20.77 -6.64
CA LYS A 89 -0.68 21.50 -6.60
C LYS A 89 -0.49 22.90 -7.17
N LYS A 90 -1.42 23.29 -8.00
CA LYS A 90 -1.41 24.61 -8.61
C LYS A 90 -2.64 25.40 -8.19
#